data_f610b28f80eee1ceadef1f955bd33cae
#
_entry.id   f610b28f80eee1ceadef1f955bd33cae
#
_cell.length_a   1.000
_cell.length_b   1.000
_cell.length_c   1.000
_cell.angle_alpha   90.00
_cell.angle_beta   90.00
_cell.angle_gamma   90.00
#
_symmetry.space_group_name_H-M   'P 1'
#
loop_
_entity.id
_entity.type
_entity.pdbx_description
1 polymer ?
#
loop_
_entity_poly.entity_id
_entity_poly.type
_entity_poly.pdbx_seq_one_letter_code
_entity_poly.pdbx_strand_id
1 'polypeptide(L)'
;MDEKVNMAIKGDVQAFSSLIDSIKDNLYRTAYAYVKCKEDALDIVGDTVYKAFISIDKLRNPKLFKTWITRILINNAITFNKKRGRVIYL
;
A
#
# COMPACT_ATOMS: atom_id res chain seq x y z
N MET A 1 -8.22 -13.85 5.74
CA MET A 1 -7.36 -13.01 4.89
C MET A 1 -6.31 -13.80 4.11
N ASP A 2 -5.68 -14.77 4.75
CA ASP A 2 -4.59 -15.53 4.12
C ASP A 2 -5.01 -16.24 2.84
N GLU A 3 -6.24 -16.77 2.81
CA GLU A 3 -6.77 -17.46 1.63
C GLU A 3 -6.90 -16.52 0.44
N LYS A 4 -7.42 -15.30 0.67
CA LYS A 4 -7.52 -14.29 -0.41
C LYS A 4 -6.14 -13.84 -0.87
N VAL A 5 -5.19 -13.72 0.06
CA VAL A 5 -3.82 -13.37 -0.31
C VAL A 5 -3.23 -14.44 -1.21
N ASN A 6 -3.41 -15.72 -0.86
CA ASN A 6 -2.94 -16.82 -1.70
C ASN A 6 -3.57 -16.78 -3.09
N MET A 7 -4.86 -16.50 -3.19
CA MET A 7 -5.54 -16.37 -4.48
C MET A 7 -4.98 -15.22 -5.29
N ALA A 8 -4.75 -14.08 -4.64
CA ALA A 8 -4.18 -12.90 -5.30
C ALA A 8 -2.76 -13.17 -5.81
N ILE A 9 -1.95 -13.87 -5.02
CA ILE A 9 -0.59 -14.26 -5.44
C ILE A 9 -0.63 -15.11 -6.71
N LYS A 10 -1.66 -15.94 -6.85
CA LYS A 10 -1.84 -16.81 -8.04
C LYS A 10 -2.47 -16.08 -9.22
N GLY A 11 -2.77 -14.79 -9.08
CA GLY A 11 -3.28 -13.97 -10.18
C GLY A 11 -4.76 -13.66 -10.13
N ASP A 12 -5.46 -13.97 -9.04
CA ASP A 12 -6.88 -13.64 -8.90
C ASP A 12 -7.05 -12.15 -8.62
N VAL A 13 -7.47 -11.40 -9.64
CA VAL A 13 -7.62 -9.94 -9.57
C VAL A 13 -8.72 -9.54 -8.59
N GLN A 14 -9.82 -10.30 -8.56
CA GLN A 14 -10.92 -9.98 -7.65
C GLN A 14 -10.54 -10.19 -6.20
N ALA A 15 -9.75 -11.23 -5.93
CA ALA A 15 -9.22 -11.45 -4.58
C ALA A 15 -8.33 -10.28 -4.15
N PHE A 16 -7.47 -9.81 -5.04
CA PHE A 16 -6.64 -8.65 -4.77
C PHE A 16 -7.48 -7.42 -4.47
N SER A 17 -8.46 -7.12 -5.33
CA SER A 17 -9.36 -5.98 -5.15
C SER A 17 -10.08 -6.02 -3.81
N SER A 18 -10.56 -7.21 -3.42
CA SER A 18 -11.22 -7.40 -2.12
C SER A 18 -10.28 -7.13 -0.95
N LEU A 19 -9.02 -7.58 -1.06
CA LEU A 19 -8.00 -7.30 -0.04
C LEU A 19 -7.78 -5.80 0.12
N ILE A 20 -7.63 -5.09 -1.00
CA ILE A 20 -7.41 -3.64 -0.96
C ILE A 20 -8.62 -2.93 -0.34
N ASP A 21 -9.84 -3.31 -0.71
CA ASP A 21 -11.04 -2.72 -0.14
C ASP A 21 -11.07 -2.85 1.39
N SER A 22 -10.55 -3.95 1.93
CA SER A 22 -10.56 -4.19 3.36
C SER A 22 -9.51 -3.37 4.13
N ILE A 23 -8.48 -2.84 3.45
CA ILE A 23 -7.37 -2.14 4.11
C ILE A 23 -7.16 -0.71 3.61
N LYS A 24 -7.89 -0.27 2.59
CA LYS A 24 -7.62 1.03 1.95
C LYS A 24 -7.73 2.21 2.91
N ASP A 25 -8.66 2.16 3.87
CA ASP A 25 -8.81 3.25 4.83
C ASP A 25 -7.58 3.36 5.74
N ASN A 26 -7.03 2.24 6.16
CA ASN A 26 -5.79 2.23 6.94
C ASN A 26 -4.60 2.74 6.12
N LEU A 27 -4.53 2.34 4.84
CA LEU A 27 -3.49 2.85 3.94
C LEU A 27 -3.59 4.37 3.80
N TYR A 28 -4.81 4.87 3.61
CA TYR A 28 -5.05 6.31 3.48
C TYR A 28 -4.62 7.06 4.75
N ARG A 29 -5.03 6.58 5.92
CA ARG A 29 -4.67 7.23 7.19
C ARG A 29 -3.16 7.29 7.39
N THR A 30 -2.48 6.20 7.06
CA THR A 30 -1.02 6.15 7.18
C THR A 30 -0.37 7.14 6.23
N ALA A 31 -0.80 7.16 4.97
CA ALA A 31 -0.28 8.11 3.99
C ALA A 31 -0.53 9.55 4.42
N TYR A 32 -1.74 9.85 4.89
CA TYR A 32 -2.10 11.18 5.35
C TYR A 32 -1.21 11.64 6.51
N ALA A 33 -0.87 10.73 7.42
CA ALA A 33 0.01 11.06 8.55
C ALA A 33 1.38 11.58 8.06
N TYR A 34 1.84 11.10 6.90
CA TYR A 34 3.12 11.52 6.34
C TYR A 34 3.04 12.82 5.54
N VAL A 35 1.97 13.02 4.77
CA VAL A 35 1.92 14.12 3.79
C VAL A 35 0.97 15.25 4.19
N LYS A 36 0.04 15.02 5.10
CA LYS A 36 -0.90 16.04 5.64
C LYS A 36 -1.73 16.72 4.54
N CYS A 37 -1.96 16.06 3.43
CA CYS A 37 -2.72 16.58 2.30
C CYS A 37 -3.55 15.43 1.72
N LYS A 38 -4.86 15.65 1.60
CA LYS A 38 -5.79 14.62 1.14
C LYS A 38 -5.44 14.10 -0.26
N GLU A 39 -5.23 15.02 -1.20
CA GLU A 39 -4.93 14.67 -2.58
C GLU A 39 -3.63 13.88 -2.68
N ASP A 40 -2.60 14.32 -1.97
CA ASP A 40 -1.31 13.64 -1.95
C ASP A 40 -1.42 12.24 -1.34
N ALA A 41 -2.20 12.12 -0.26
CA ALA A 41 -2.40 10.82 0.39
C ALA A 41 -3.11 9.84 -0.56
N LEU A 42 -4.12 10.30 -1.29
CA LEU A 42 -4.82 9.48 -2.27
C LEU A 42 -3.90 9.04 -3.41
N ASP A 43 -3.04 9.93 -3.89
CA ASP A 43 -2.07 9.59 -4.93
C ASP A 43 -1.10 8.52 -4.45
N ILE A 44 -0.62 8.64 -3.20
CA ILE A 44 0.29 7.67 -2.61
C ILE A 44 -0.39 6.31 -2.46
N VAL A 45 -1.64 6.29 -2.01
CA VAL A 45 -2.39 5.02 -1.90
C VAL A 45 -2.55 4.38 -3.27
N GLY A 46 -2.92 5.15 -4.29
CA GLY A 46 -3.06 4.64 -5.66
C GLY A 46 -1.76 4.04 -6.19
N ASP A 47 -0.66 4.74 -6.01
CA ASP A 47 0.66 4.24 -6.43
C ASP A 47 1.06 2.98 -5.66
N THR A 48 0.74 2.92 -4.37
CA THR A 48 1.01 1.76 -3.53
C THR A 48 0.23 0.54 -4.00
N VAL A 49 -1.05 0.71 -4.29
CA VAL A 49 -1.91 -0.37 -4.80
C VAL A 49 -1.37 -0.89 -6.12
N TYR A 50 -0.97 0.00 -7.02
CA TYR A 50 -0.38 -0.40 -8.30
C TYR A 50 0.90 -1.21 -8.10
N LYS A 51 1.82 -0.72 -7.28
CA LYS A 51 3.08 -1.42 -7.01
C LYS A 51 2.85 -2.77 -6.34
N ALA A 52 1.89 -2.83 -5.42
CA ALA A 52 1.52 -4.08 -4.77
C ALA A 52 0.96 -5.08 -5.78
N PHE A 53 0.10 -4.62 -6.68
CA PHE A 53 -0.51 -5.47 -7.69
C PHE A 53 0.54 -6.13 -8.59
N ILE A 54 1.50 -5.36 -9.07
CA ILE A 54 2.52 -5.90 -9.99
C ILE A 54 3.60 -6.75 -9.30
N SER A 55 3.67 -6.73 -7.98
CA SER A 55 4.72 -7.45 -7.23
C SER A 55 4.20 -8.45 -6.20
N ILE A 56 2.88 -8.66 -6.11
CA ILE A 56 2.32 -9.55 -5.09
C ILE A 56 2.78 -10.99 -5.27
N ASP A 57 3.10 -11.40 -6.49
CA ASP A 57 3.62 -12.74 -6.77
C ASP A 57 4.95 -13.02 -6.07
N LYS A 58 5.64 -11.97 -5.63
CA LYS A 58 6.91 -12.09 -4.90
C LYS A 58 6.72 -12.25 -3.39
N LEU A 59 5.50 -12.04 -2.90
CA LEU A 59 5.20 -12.20 -1.48
C LEU A 59 5.22 -13.70 -1.12
N ARG A 60 6.17 -14.10 -0.29
CA ARG A 60 6.35 -15.53 0.07
C ARG A 60 5.43 -15.98 1.19
N ASN A 61 5.19 -15.12 2.16
CA ASN A 61 4.36 -15.44 3.33
C ASN A 61 3.08 -14.62 3.31
N PRO A 62 1.93 -15.25 3.00
CA PRO A 62 0.65 -14.53 2.93
C PRO A 62 0.29 -13.79 4.22
N LYS A 63 0.75 -14.27 5.36
CA LYS A 63 0.49 -13.64 6.65
C LYS A 63 1.13 -12.27 6.78
N LEU A 64 2.13 -11.97 5.95
CA LEU A 64 2.84 -10.71 5.98
C LEU A 64 2.28 -9.67 4.98
N PHE A 65 1.13 -9.94 4.38
CA PHE A 65 0.55 -9.07 3.35
C PHE A 65 0.39 -7.62 3.84
N LYS A 66 -0.22 -7.44 5.02
CA LYS A 66 -0.43 -6.09 5.56
C LYS A 66 0.88 -5.36 5.82
N THR A 67 1.83 -6.05 6.43
CA THR A 67 3.16 -5.48 6.71
C THR A 67 3.87 -5.13 5.42
N TRP A 68 3.79 -6.02 4.44
CA TRP A 68 4.45 -5.86 3.15
C TRP A 68 3.92 -4.63 2.39
N ILE A 69 2.58 -4.52 2.27
CA ILE A 69 1.98 -3.41 1.53
C ILE A 69 2.14 -2.07 2.28
N THR A 70 2.07 -2.10 3.61
CA THR A 70 2.29 -0.91 4.42
C THR A 70 3.71 -0.38 4.25
N ARG A 71 4.69 -1.27 4.12
CA ARG A 71 6.07 -0.88 3.86
C ARG A 71 6.22 -0.19 2.49
N ILE A 72 5.53 -0.71 1.47
CA ILE A 72 5.49 -0.07 0.15
C ILE A 72 4.92 1.35 0.28
N LEU A 73 3.82 1.48 1.01
CA LEU A 73 3.15 2.76 1.23
C LEU A 73 4.09 3.77 1.91
N ILE A 74 4.73 3.37 2.99
CA ILE A 74 5.61 4.25 3.76
C ILE A 74 6.80 4.69 2.90
N ASN A 75 7.39 3.77 2.14
CA ASN A 75 8.48 4.12 1.22
C ASN A 75 8.02 5.13 0.17
N ASN A 76 6.81 4.97 -0.36
CA ASN A 76 6.25 5.92 -1.32
C ASN A 76 6.01 7.29 -0.68
N ALA A 77 5.51 7.32 0.54
CA ALA A 77 5.26 8.57 1.26
C ALA A 77 6.56 9.32 1.57
N ILE A 78 7.58 8.60 2.00
CA ILE A 78 8.89 9.18 2.28
C ILE A 78 9.51 9.75 0.99
N THR A 79 9.46 8.99 -0.09
CA THR A 79 9.97 9.42 -1.39
C THR A 79 9.23 10.66 -1.88
N PHE A 80 7.90 10.67 -1.74
CA PHE A 80 7.07 11.80 -2.12
C PHE A 80 7.50 13.07 -1.37
N ASN A 81 7.66 12.98 -0.05
CA ASN A 81 8.07 14.13 0.76
C ASN A 81 9.47 14.62 0.39
N LYS A 82 10.39 13.72 0.10
CA LYS A 82 11.75 14.10 -0.34
C LYS A 82 11.71 14.88 -1.65
N LYS A 83 10.92 14.42 -2.61
CA LYS A 83 10.80 15.11 -3.90
C LYS A 83 10.21 16.50 -3.75
N ARG A 84 9.37 16.72 -2.73
CA ARG A 84 8.77 18.03 -2.43
C ARG A 84 9.62 18.88 -1.50
N GLY A 85 10.77 18.39 -1.06
CA GLY A 85 11.62 19.11 -0.13
C GLY A 85 11.05 19.22 1.28
N ARG A 86 10.12 18.31 1.65
CA ARG A 86 9.50 18.32 2.97
C ARG A 86 10.30 17.51 3.96
N VAL A 87 10.27 17.95 5.22
CA VAL A 87 10.86 17.22 6.34
C VAL A 87 9.76 16.36 6.98
N ILE A 88 10.13 15.11 7.29
CA ILE A 88 9.19 14.18 7.93
C ILE A 88 9.51 14.13 9.42
N TYR A 89 8.49 14.43 10.24
CA TYR A 89 8.58 14.28 11.70
C TYR A 89 7.75 13.07 12.09
N LEU A 90 8.40 12.03 12.56
CA LEU A 90 7.78 10.79 13.00
C LEU A 90 7.59 10.75 14.50
#